data_4430c28e4dd4f81c983e2da7df8955ea
#
_entry.id   4430c28e4dd4f81c983e2da7df8955ea
#
_cell.length_a   1.000
_cell.length_b   1.000
_cell.length_c   1.000
_cell.angle_alpha   90.00
_cell.angle_beta   90.00
_cell.angle_gamma   90.00
#
_symmetry.space_group_name_H-M   'P 1'
#
loop_
_entity.id
_entity.type
_entity.pdbx_description
1 polymer ?
#
loop_
_entity_poly.entity_id
_entity_poly.type
_entity_poly.pdbx_seq_one_letter_code
_entity_poly.pdbx_strand_id
1 'polypeptide(L)'
;MRALAVTVAALAAGVALAQSALPEADRIVPARLDRAFSMTAAAPTGLAALDAQAGSALFDRLWVAAPASTRAADGLGPLYNARACSACHVDHGRAHPPVDDGALPPGLVVRLAQPDGSPDPVYGHQVQPFATAGLPGEARAAVRWHETVVQLADGTPVALRRPEVVLSDLASGPLDPATRIGLRAAPPLVGLGLIAAIDPADLSDPAAPGSARMARPLDGGAAEAGRFGRRAGAATLHDSIALALSADMGLSSPSRPEPWGDCTPAQSACRAAPHGDGDAREHELAQVAVDLIAAHLASLAPPARRDPDRPAVQRGEALFHDAGCAICHRPSFTIATAEGPRVIRPYSDFRLHDMGEGLADPAPEAGVAPGEWRTTPLWGLGYTRTVGVGRESYLHDGRARDLLEAILWHGGDAASARNRVAGMDAADRAALIAFLESL
;
A
#
# COMPACT_ATOMS: atom_id res chain seq x y z
N MET A 1 -41.54 16.11 -6.14
CA MET A 1 -40.58 15.13 -5.60
C MET A 1 -40.34 13.91 -6.52
N ARG A 2 -41.31 13.39 -7.27
CA ARG A 2 -41.07 12.25 -8.18
C ARG A 2 -40.24 12.59 -9.44
N ALA A 3 -40.28 13.82 -9.94
CA ALA A 3 -39.55 14.23 -11.14
C ALA A 3 -38.02 14.40 -10.90
N LEU A 4 -37.58 14.80 -9.67
CA LEU A 4 -36.18 14.97 -9.33
C LEU A 4 -35.45 13.62 -9.21
N ALA A 5 -36.12 12.59 -8.68
CA ALA A 5 -35.53 11.26 -8.52
C ALA A 5 -35.27 10.56 -9.87
N VAL A 6 -36.13 10.78 -10.87
CA VAL A 6 -35.93 10.23 -12.21
C VAL A 6 -34.79 10.89 -12.95
N THR A 7 -34.58 12.20 -12.75
CA THR A 7 -33.49 12.95 -13.42
C THR A 7 -32.10 12.58 -12.84
N VAL A 8 -32.01 12.36 -11.54
CA VAL A 8 -30.74 11.94 -10.90
C VAL A 8 -30.37 10.51 -11.30
N ALA A 9 -31.35 9.60 -11.35
CA ALA A 9 -31.10 8.22 -11.78
C ALA A 9 -30.71 8.14 -13.27
N ALA A 10 -31.31 8.97 -14.13
CA ALA A 10 -30.97 9.03 -15.56
C ALA A 10 -29.56 9.63 -15.80
N LEU A 11 -29.14 10.63 -15.02
CA LEU A 11 -27.80 11.21 -15.08
C LEU A 11 -26.74 10.20 -14.60
N ALA A 12 -26.99 9.50 -13.49
CA ALA A 12 -26.06 8.49 -12.97
C ALA A 12 -25.93 7.30 -13.94
N ALA A 13 -27.03 6.84 -14.53
CA ALA A 13 -27.00 5.79 -15.55
C ALA A 13 -26.32 6.26 -16.85
N GLY A 14 -26.49 7.51 -17.25
CA GLY A 14 -25.86 8.10 -18.43
C GLY A 14 -24.34 8.21 -18.26
N VAL A 15 -23.85 8.58 -17.09
CA VAL A 15 -22.41 8.63 -16.77
C VAL A 15 -21.82 7.22 -16.74
N ALA A 16 -22.49 6.25 -16.14
CA ALA A 16 -22.05 4.86 -16.10
C ALA A 16 -21.96 4.23 -17.51
N LEU A 17 -22.96 4.51 -18.37
CA LEU A 17 -22.97 4.05 -19.76
C LEU A 17 -21.89 4.74 -20.62
N ALA A 18 -21.62 6.03 -20.38
CA ALA A 18 -20.57 6.76 -21.07
C ALA A 18 -19.18 6.23 -20.69
N GLN A 19 -18.95 5.92 -19.41
CA GLN A 19 -17.70 5.31 -18.96
C GLN A 19 -17.49 3.91 -19.53
N SER A 20 -18.55 3.11 -19.68
CA SER A 20 -18.47 1.76 -20.26
C SER A 20 -18.14 1.76 -21.76
N ALA A 21 -18.37 2.88 -22.46
CA ALA A 21 -18.06 3.04 -23.88
C ALA A 21 -16.61 3.49 -24.15
N LEU A 22 -15.87 3.96 -23.11
CA LEU A 22 -14.48 4.36 -23.25
C LEU A 22 -13.55 3.12 -23.22
N PRO A 23 -12.44 3.14 -24.01
CA PRO A 23 -11.48 2.06 -23.95
C PRO A 23 -10.83 1.99 -22.56
N GLU A 24 -10.63 0.77 -22.06
CA GLU A 24 -9.91 0.55 -20.81
C GLU A 24 -8.42 0.84 -21.00
N ALA A 25 -7.77 1.41 -19.98
CA ALA A 25 -6.33 1.58 -19.98
C ALA A 25 -5.65 0.20 -19.97
N ASP A 26 -4.47 0.13 -20.57
CA ASP A 26 -3.76 -1.10 -20.82
C ASP A 26 -3.61 -1.95 -19.54
N ARG A 27 -4.21 -3.12 -19.59
CA ARG A 27 -4.01 -4.20 -18.64
C ARG A 27 -3.35 -5.36 -19.37
N ILE A 28 -2.47 -6.05 -18.69
CA ILE A 28 -1.71 -7.13 -19.29
C ILE A 28 -2.29 -8.51 -18.98
N VAL A 29 -2.15 -9.44 -19.92
CA VAL A 29 -2.28 -10.87 -19.64
C VAL A 29 -0.88 -11.39 -19.32
N PRO A 30 -0.58 -11.79 -18.06
CA PRO A 30 0.78 -12.18 -17.69
C PRO A 30 1.19 -13.45 -18.39
N ALA A 31 2.36 -13.41 -19.02
CA ALA A 31 2.97 -14.58 -19.65
C ALA A 31 3.43 -15.62 -18.60
N ARG A 32 3.75 -15.13 -17.39
CA ARG A 32 4.09 -15.92 -16.21
C ARG A 32 3.29 -15.40 -15.02
N LEU A 33 2.50 -16.26 -14.42
CA LEU A 33 1.60 -15.90 -13.32
C LEU A 33 2.35 -15.47 -12.05
N ASP A 34 3.50 -16.07 -11.78
CA ASP A 34 4.38 -15.74 -10.66
C ASP A 34 5.03 -14.36 -10.80
N ARG A 35 5.04 -13.78 -12.02
CA ARG A 35 5.56 -12.44 -12.33
C ARG A 35 4.46 -11.47 -12.78
N ALA A 36 3.20 -11.76 -12.45
CA ALA A 36 2.06 -10.94 -12.89
C ALA A 36 2.18 -9.47 -12.50
N PHE A 37 2.86 -9.15 -11.39
CA PHE A 37 3.04 -7.77 -10.92
C PHE A 37 4.33 -7.11 -11.42
N SER A 38 5.20 -7.87 -12.08
CA SER A 38 6.48 -7.36 -12.62
C SER A 38 6.41 -7.04 -14.11
N MET A 39 5.23 -7.07 -14.73
CA MET A 39 5.07 -6.83 -16.15
C MET A 39 4.64 -5.39 -16.42
N THR A 40 5.21 -4.80 -17.46
CA THR A 40 4.88 -3.46 -17.92
C THR A 40 3.72 -3.47 -18.92
N ALA A 41 2.89 -2.45 -18.93
CA ALA A 41 2.00 -2.12 -20.03
C ALA A 41 2.79 -2.08 -21.35
N ALA A 42 2.10 -1.95 -22.49
CA ALA A 42 2.74 -1.90 -23.81
C ALA A 42 4.11 -1.22 -23.72
N ALA A 43 5.17 -1.96 -24.03
CA ALA A 43 6.53 -1.61 -23.68
C ALA A 43 6.79 -0.13 -24.00
N PRO A 44 7.17 0.71 -23.02
CA PRO A 44 7.54 2.08 -23.33
C PRO A 44 8.61 2.04 -24.40
N THR A 45 8.53 2.93 -25.37
CA THR A 45 9.50 2.97 -26.49
C THR A 45 10.48 4.13 -26.31
N GLY A 46 11.62 4.06 -26.92
CA GLY A 46 12.62 5.13 -26.89
C GLY A 46 13.17 5.39 -25.47
N LEU A 47 13.30 6.65 -25.08
CA LEU A 47 13.89 7.07 -23.82
C LEU A 47 13.09 6.58 -22.60
N ALA A 48 11.76 6.60 -22.67
CA ALA A 48 10.91 6.14 -21.57
C ALA A 48 11.14 4.65 -21.21
N ALA A 49 11.50 3.82 -22.21
CA ALA A 49 11.88 2.42 -21.94
C ALA A 49 13.21 2.32 -21.20
N LEU A 50 14.18 3.17 -21.56
CA LEU A 50 15.49 3.21 -20.91
C LEU A 50 15.34 3.72 -19.46
N ASP A 51 14.51 4.74 -19.24
CA ASP A 51 14.23 5.29 -17.92
C ASP A 51 13.58 4.22 -17.01
N ALA A 52 12.56 3.51 -17.49
CA ALA A 52 11.92 2.43 -16.74
C ALA A 52 12.90 1.28 -16.44
N GLN A 53 13.78 0.93 -17.39
CA GLN A 53 14.81 -0.09 -17.19
C GLN A 53 15.86 0.35 -16.16
N ALA A 54 16.32 1.59 -16.23
CA ALA A 54 17.25 2.17 -15.25
C ALA A 54 16.61 2.23 -13.86
N GLY A 55 15.33 2.60 -13.80
CA GLY A 55 14.53 2.60 -12.57
C GLY A 55 14.37 1.20 -11.97
N SER A 56 14.16 0.16 -12.79
CA SER A 56 14.15 -1.23 -12.35
C SER A 56 15.49 -1.63 -11.72
N ALA A 57 16.60 -1.25 -12.33
CA ALA A 57 17.92 -1.53 -11.77
C ALA A 57 18.16 -0.81 -10.44
N LEU A 58 17.60 0.39 -10.25
CA LEU A 58 17.65 1.13 -8.99
C LEU A 58 16.74 0.49 -7.93
N PHE A 59 15.57 0.00 -8.31
CA PHE A 59 14.63 -0.71 -7.44
C PHE A 59 15.23 -2.00 -6.86
N ASP A 60 15.99 -2.74 -7.67
CA ASP A 60 16.65 -3.99 -7.27
C ASP A 60 18.05 -3.78 -6.65
N ARG A 61 18.57 -2.55 -6.69
CA ARG A 61 19.92 -2.24 -6.21
C ARG A 61 20.06 -2.53 -4.73
N LEU A 62 21.07 -3.31 -4.37
CA LEU A 62 21.48 -3.50 -2.98
C LEU A 62 22.38 -2.32 -2.55
N TRP A 63 21.85 -1.49 -1.68
CA TRP A 63 22.57 -0.39 -1.08
C TRP A 63 23.53 -0.88 0.02
N VAL A 64 24.66 -0.21 0.17
CA VAL A 64 25.69 -0.51 1.17
C VAL A 64 26.01 0.73 2.01
N ALA A 65 26.56 0.50 3.18
CA ALA A 65 27.00 1.60 4.06
C ALA A 65 28.08 2.45 3.39
N ALA A 66 28.02 3.76 3.61
CA ALA A 66 29.10 4.68 3.24
C ALA A 66 30.20 4.71 4.33
N PRO A 67 31.47 5.05 3.93
CA PRO A 67 31.95 5.18 2.57
C PRO A 67 32.28 3.81 1.95
N ALA A 68 31.91 3.60 0.69
CA ALA A 68 32.23 2.37 -0.02
C ALA A 68 32.94 2.66 -1.35
N SER A 69 33.64 1.65 -1.89
CA SER A 69 34.28 1.75 -3.21
C SER A 69 33.23 1.91 -4.34
N THR A 70 32.01 1.41 -4.12
CA THR A 70 30.88 1.52 -5.03
C THR A 70 30.04 2.77 -4.71
N ARG A 71 30.61 3.95 -4.91
CA ARG A 71 29.96 5.23 -4.60
C ARG A 71 28.57 5.43 -5.20
N ALA A 72 28.24 4.73 -6.28
CA ALA A 72 26.92 4.80 -6.91
C ALA A 72 25.84 4.01 -6.15
N ALA A 73 26.21 3.21 -5.15
CA ALA A 73 25.31 2.35 -4.37
C ALA A 73 25.62 2.39 -2.85
N ASP A 74 26.48 3.30 -2.40
CA ASP A 74 26.69 3.55 -0.97
C ASP A 74 25.68 4.59 -0.43
N GLY A 75 25.71 4.83 0.87
CA GLY A 75 24.78 5.75 1.51
C GLY A 75 23.58 5.08 2.17
N LEU A 76 23.54 3.72 2.23
CA LEU A 76 22.57 3.03 3.07
C LEU A 76 22.63 3.63 4.48
N GLY A 77 21.49 4.08 4.97
CA GLY A 77 21.39 4.77 6.25
C GLY A 77 21.91 3.96 7.44
N PRO A 78 22.25 4.62 8.53
CA PRO A 78 22.83 3.94 9.69
C PRO A 78 21.92 2.85 10.25
N LEU A 79 20.61 3.11 10.26
CA LEU A 79 19.55 2.18 10.64
C LEU A 79 18.60 2.00 9.46
N TYR A 80 18.14 0.78 9.23
CA TYR A 80 17.28 0.49 8.08
C TYR A 80 16.43 -0.78 8.26
N ASN A 81 15.34 -0.87 7.49
CA ASN A 81 14.48 -2.06 7.38
C ASN A 81 14.92 -2.99 6.24
N ALA A 82 15.43 -2.42 5.15
CA ALA A 82 15.84 -3.18 3.99
C ALA A 82 16.97 -2.47 3.23
N ARG A 83 17.68 -3.23 2.37
CA ARG A 83 18.79 -2.72 1.54
C ARG A 83 18.40 -2.52 0.08
N ALA A 84 17.18 -2.85 -0.30
CA ALA A 84 16.62 -2.70 -1.64
C ALA A 84 15.11 -2.64 -1.56
N CYS A 85 14.45 -1.97 -2.51
CA CYS A 85 12.99 -1.93 -2.59
C CYS A 85 12.40 -3.34 -2.81
N SER A 86 13.05 -4.14 -3.67
CA SER A 86 12.65 -5.53 -3.96
C SER A 86 12.76 -6.48 -2.78
N ALA A 87 13.48 -6.14 -1.71
CA ALA A 87 13.52 -6.95 -0.50
C ALA A 87 12.18 -6.95 0.27
N CYS A 88 11.44 -5.83 0.21
CA CYS A 88 10.11 -5.69 0.81
C CYS A 88 8.99 -5.96 -0.19
N HIS A 89 9.20 -5.65 -1.47
CA HIS A 89 8.25 -5.79 -2.56
C HIS A 89 8.71 -6.87 -3.55
N VAL A 90 8.81 -8.11 -3.05
CA VAL A 90 9.23 -9.26 -3.87
C VAL A 90 8.31 -9.41 -5.08
N ASP A 91 8.88 -9.45 -6.29
CA ASP A 91 8.15 -9.47 -7.56
C ASP A 91 7.07 -8.36 -7.66
N HIS A 92 7.33 -7.20 -7.07
CA HIS A 92 6.41 -6.04 -6.93
C HIS A 92 5.12 -6.38 -6.18
N GLY A 93 5.09 -7.51 -5.49
CA GLY A 93 3.97 -7.99 -4.68
C GLY A 93 3.93 -7.36 -3.29
N ARG A 94 3.06 -7.92 -2.47
CA ARG A 94 2.94 -7.54 -1.06
C ARG A 94 3.82 -8.41 -0.17
N ALA A 95 4.19 -7.86 0.99
CA ALA A 95 4.81 -8.66 2.03
C ALA A 95 3.77 -9.52 2.77
N HIS A 96 4.23 -10.67 3.25
CA HIS A 96 3.41 -11.63 3.98
C HIS A 96 4.01 -11.88 5.37
N PRO A 97 3.22 -11.76 6.45
CA PRO A 97 3.69 -12.12 7.79
C PRO A 97 3.92 -13.64 7.89
N PRO A 98 4.62 -14.12 8.92
CA PRO A 98 4.74 -15.55 9.16
C PRO A 98 3.36 -16.17 9.42
N VAL A 99 3.19 -17.44 9.06
CA VAL A 99 1.93 -18.17 9.22
C VAL A 99 1.63 -18.35 10.71
N ASP A 100 2.65 -18.78 11.47
CA ASP A 100 2.61 -18.98 12.90
C ASP A 100 3.32 -17.82 13.62
N ASP A 101 3.34 -17.85 14.96
CA ASP A 101 4.12 -16.94 15.78
C ASP A 101 5.59 -16.96 15.33
N GLY A 102 6.21 -15.78 15.20
CA GLY A 102 7.61 -15.76 14.77
C GLY A 102 8.14 -14.39 14.40
N ALA A 103 9.43 -14.36 14.06
CA ALA A 103 10.13 -13.15 13.65
C ALA A 103 9.51 -12.54 12.39
N LEU A 104 9.45 -11.21 12.35
CA LEU A 104 8.93 -10.48 11.19
C LEU A 104 9.95 -10.55 10.04
N PRO A 105 9.53 -11.01 8.85
CA PRO A 105 10.37 -10.94 7.65
C PRO A 105 10.44 -9.50 7.10
N PRO A 106 11.40 -9.22 6.19
CA PRO A 106 11.42 -7.97 5.44
C PRO A 106 10.07 -7.64 4.79
N GLY A 107 9.74 -6.35 4.74
CA GLY A 107 8.46 -5.86 4.23
C GLY A 107 7.33 -5.81 5.27
N LEU A 108 7.54 -6.32 6.48
CA LEU A 108 6.71 -6.08 7.65
C LEU A 108 7.40 -5.00 8.49
N VAL A 109 6.80 -3.81 8.53
CA VAL A 109 7.34 -2.65 9.24
C VAL A 109 6.57 -2.45 10.54
N VAL A 110 7.30 -2.30 11.64
CA VAL A 110 6.74 -1.97 12.95
C VAL A 110 6.70 -0.46 13.09
N ARG A 111 5.50 0.11 13.13
CA ARG A 111 5.26 1.54 13.32
C ARG A 111 5.19 1.87 14.79
N LEU A 112 5.76 3.02 15.12
CA LEU A 112 5.73 3.60 16.47
C LEU A 112 5.09 4.99 16.41
N ALA A 113 4.20 5.28 17.34
CA ALA A 113 3.62 6.61 17.47
C ALA A 113 3.15 6.87 18.90
N GLN A 114 3.22 8.12 19.32
CA GLN A 114 2.52 8.63 20.49
C GLN A 114 1.01 8.71 20.19
N PRO A 115 0.13 8.86 21.18
CA PRO A 115 -1.30 8.97 20.97
C PRO A 115 -1.75 10.11 20.05
N ASP A 116 -0.95 11.16 19.91
CA ASP A 116 -1.20 12.30 19.02
C ASP A 116 -0.63 12.09 17.59
N GLY A 117 -0.02 10.94 17.33
CA GLY A 117 0.61 10.61 16.06
C GLY A 117 2.06 11.11 15.89
N SER A 118 2.64 11.74 16.91
CA SER A 118 4.07 12.07 16.92
C SER A 118 4.93 10.82 17.09
N PRO A 119 6.22 10.87 16.70
CA PRO A 119 7.12 9.72 16.82
C PRO A 119 7.42 9.35 18.27
N ASP A 120 7.90 8.11 18.50
CA ASP A 120 8.57 7.77 19.73
C ASP A 120 9.83 8.65 19.90
N PRO A 121 10.05 9.25 21.09
CA PRO A 121 11.15 10.20 21.27
C PRO A 121 12.55 9.58 21.13
N VAL A 122 12.65 8.25 21.25
CA VAL A 122 13.92 7.51 21.14
C VAL A 122 14.05 6.81 19.79
N TYR A 123 13.01 6.12 19.34
CA TYR A 123 13.05 5.21 18.19
C TYR A 123 12.42 5.78 16.92
N GLY A 124 11.88 7.00 16.93
CA GLY A 124 11.27 7.60 15.75
C GLY A 124 9.89 7.02 15.40
N HIS A 125 9.58 6.97 14.10
CA HIS A 125 8.26 6.54 13.61
C HIS A 125 8.17 5.03 13.37
N GLN A 126 9.30 4.32 13.30
CA GLN A 126 9.32 2.88 13.03
C GLN A 126 10.59 2.22 13.56
N VAL A 127 10.47 0.95 13.92
CA VAL A 127 11.63 0.15 14.35
C VAL A 127 12.48 -0.23 13.13
N GLN A 128 13.80 -0.01 13.24
CA GLN A 128 14.79 -0.38 12.25
C GLN A 128 15.59 -1.61 12.76
N PRO A 129 15.29 -2.83 12.28
CA PRO A 129 15.90 -4.05 12.81
C PRO A 129 17.35 -4.24 12.39
N PHE A 130 17.83 -3.49 11.39
CA PHE A 130 19.19 -3.60 10.87
C PHE A 130 19.95 -2.29 11.00
N ALA A 131 21.27 -2.42 11.06
CA ALA A 131 22.19 -1.28 11.17
C ALA A 131 23.45 -1.48 10.31
N THR A 132 24.10 -0.37 9.99
CA THR A 132 25.43 -0.39 9.39
C THR A 132 26.49 -0.80 10.41
N ALA A 133 27.70 -1.15 9.97
CA ALA A 133 28.77 -1.64 10.84
C ALA A 133 29.08 -0.65 11.98
N GLY A 134 29.14 -1.17 13.20
CA GLY A 134 29.43 -0.41 14.41
C GLY A 134 28.20 0.06 15.19
N LEU A 135 26.99 -0.13 14.66
CA LEU A 135 25.75 0.17 15.35
C LEU A 135 24.92 -1.11 15.52
N PRO A 136 24.17 -1.27 16.63
CA PRO A 136 23.14 -2.29 16.74
C PRO A 136 21.89 -1.87 15.99
N GLY A 137 21.11 -2.83 15.46
CA GLY A 137 19.71 -2.60 15.08
C GLY A 137 18.88 -2.20 16.31
N GLU A 138 17.79 -1.49 16.11
CA GLU A 138 17.01 -0.92 17.21
C GLU A 138 16.33 -1.94 18.10
N ALA A 139 15.77 -2.98 17.48
CA ALA A 139 15.11 -4.07 18.20
C ALA A 139 14.95 -5.29 17.28
N ARG A 140 14.65 -6.44 17.88
CA ARG A 140 14.05 -7.58 17.18
C ARG A 140 12.55 -7.50 17.31
N ALA A 141 11.85 -7.80 16.20
CA ALA A 141 10.41 -7.81 16.16
C ALA A 141 9.88 -9.19 15.78
N ALA A 142 8.83 -9.61 16.48
CA ALA A 142 8.10 -10.83 16.19
C ALA A 142 6.59 -10.55 16.25
N VAL A 143 5.81 -11.41 15.61
CA VAL A 143 4.36 -11.40 15.76
C VAL A 143 3.92 -12.60 16.58
N ARG A 144 2.93 -12.39 17.44
CA ARG A 144 2.11 -13.42 18.08
C ARG A 144 0.68 -13.28 17.59
N TRP A 145 0.06 -14.38 17.22
CA TRP A 145 -1.30 -14.39 16.69
C TRP A 145 -2.31 -14.69 17.78
N HIS A 146 -3.38 -13.91 17.82
CA HIS A 146 -4.55 -14.15 18.66
C HIS A 146 -5.73 -14.46 17.78
N GLU A 147 -6.27 -15.66 17.89
CA GLU A 147 -7.42 -16.11 17.10
C GLU A 147 -8.75 -15.90 17.83
N THR A 148 -9.78 -15.60 17.06
CA THR A 148 -11.18 -15.57 17.48
C THR A 148 -12.03 -16.20 16.38
N VAL A 149 -13.16 -16.80 16.74
CA VAL A 149 -14.06 -17.46 15.78
C VAL A 149 -15.33 -16.64 15.62
N VAL A 150 -15.70 -16.38 14.38
CA VAL A 150 -16.98 -15.78 13.98
C VAL A 150 -17.85 -16.85 13.36
N GLN A 151 -19.12 -16.91 13.77
CA GLN A 151 -20.10 -17.80 13.15
C GLN A 151 -20.84 -17.05 12.03
N LEU A 152 -20.86 -17.61 10.83
CA LEU A 152 -21.69 -17.11 9.74
C LEU A 152 -23.15 -17.51 9.93
N ALA A 153 -24.08 -16.88 9.19
CA ALA A 153 -25.52 -17.14 9.37
C ALA A 153 -25.92 -18.60 9.08
N ASP A 154 -25.18 -19.31 8.23
CA ASP A 154 -25.38 -20.74 7.96
C ASP A 154 -24.71 -21.69 8.97
N GLY A 155 -24.13 -21.13 10.04
CA GLY A 155 -23.42 -21.89 11.08
C GLY A 155 -21.96 -22.23 10.74
N THR A 156 -21.42 -21.80 9.60
CA THR A 156 -20.02 -22.01 9.25
C THR A 156 -19.09 -21.22 10.19
N PRO A 157 -18.17 -21.86 10.94
CA PRO A 157 -17.19 -21.13 11.73
C PRO A 157 -16.05 -20.61 10.86
N VAL A 158 -15.65 -19.36 11.08
CA VAL A 158 -14.48 -18.75 10.42
C VAL A 158 -13.56 -18.21 11.50
N ALA A 159 -12.31 -18.68 11.51
CA ALA A 159 -11.29 -18.17 12.40
C ALA A 159 -10.71 -16.86 11.85
N LEU A 160 -10.68 -15.83 12.65
CA LEU A 160 -10.03 -14.55 12.39
C LEU A 160 -8.81 -14.44 13.31
N ARG A 161 -7.69 -13.90 12.80
CA ARG A 161 -6.49 -13.69 13.63
C ARG A 161 -6.07 -12.23 13.69
N ARG A 162 -5.64 -11.78 14.86
CA ARG A 162 -5.12 -10.43 15.11
C ARG A 162 -3.65 -10.52 15.51
N PRO A 163 -2.75 -9.66 14.94
CA PRO A 163 -1.36 -9.60 15.36
C PRO A 163 -1.19 -8.87 16.68
N GLU A 164 -0.29 -9.37 17.50
CA GLU A 164 0.39 -8.67 18.57
C GLU A 164 1.87 -8.60 18.22
N VAL A 165 2.41 -7.39 18.11
CA VAL A 165 3.85 -7.20 17.88
C VAL A 165 4.59 -7.31 19.20
N VAL A 166 5.62 -8.17 19.23
CA VAL A 166 6.51 -8.34 20.38
C VAL A 166 7.88 -7.82 20.01
N LEU A 167 8.37 -6.83 20.75
CA LEU A 167 9.73 -6.30 20.62
C LEU A 167 10.64 -6.87 21.70
N SER A 168 11.87 -7.17 21.31
CA SER A 168 12.95 -7.59 22.22
C SER A 168 14.27 -6.93 21.82
N ASP A 169 15.25 -7.00 22.72
CA ASP A 169 16.60 -6.48 22.47
C ASP A 169 16.62 -5.00 22.07
N LEU A 170 15.84 -4.17 22.76
CA LEU A 170 15.77 -2.72 22.53
C LEU A 170 17.14 -2.07 22.79
N ALA A 171 17.80 -1.57 21.74
CA ALA A 171 19.20 -1.12 21.79
C ALA A 171 19.40 0.24 22.49
N SER A 172 18.36 1.09 22.53
CA SER A 172 18.42 2.45 23.11
C SER A 172 17.56 2.61 24.37
N GLY A 173 17.30 1.52 25.07
CA GLY A 173 16.45 1.50 26.26
C GLY A 173 14.98 1.23 25.96
N PRO A 174 14.08 1.36 26.93
CA PRO A 174 12.66 1.08 26.75
C PRO A 174 12.02 2.14 25.84
N LEU A 175 10.93 1.75 25.15
CA LEU A 175 10.04 2.71 24.49
C LEU A 175 9.43 3.66 25.52
N ASP A 176 9.04 4.85 25.08
CA ASP A 176 8.18 5.72 25.89
C ASP A 176 6.89 4.97 26.28
N PRO A 177 6.44 5.02 27.55
CA PRO A 177 5.26 4.28 28.00
C PRO A 177 3.95 4.64 27.25
N ALA A 178 3.88 5.82 26.66
CA ALA A 178 2.73 6.24 25.85
C ALA A 178 2.80 5.72 24.40
N THR A 179 3.98 5.30 23.92
CA THR A 179 4.17 4.81 22.56
C THR A 179 3.28 3.61 22.24
N ARG A 180 2.64 3.68 21.11
CA ARG A 180 1.79 2.61 20.55
C ARG A 180 2.54 1.94 19.38
N ILE A 181 2.30 0.65 19.22
CA ILE A 181 2.99 -0.20 18.25
C ILE A 181 1.97 -0.69 17.23
N GLY A 182 2.17 -0.40 15.97
CA GLY A 182 1.38 -0.87 14.84
C GLY A 182 2.20 -1.73 13.88
N LEU A 183 1.53 -2.55 13.06
CA LEU A 183 2.17 -3.39 12.04
C LEU A 183 1.69 -2.97 10.65
N ARG A 184 2.63 -2.87 9.72
CA ARG A 184 2.33 -2.59 8.31
C ARG A 184 3.01 -3.62 7.41
N ALA A 185 2.25 -4.17 6.46
CA ALA A 185 2.79 -4.98 5.38
C ALA A 185 2.99 -4.12 4.13
N ALA A 186 4.11 -4.25 3.46
CA ALA A 186 4.37 -3.59 2.18
C ALA A 186 3.24 -3.93 1.17
N PRO A 187 2.66 -2.96 0.46
CA PRO A 187 1.59 -3.18 -0.51
C PRO A 187 2.13 -3.66 -1.86
N PRO A 188 1.29 -4.25 -2.73
CA PRO A 188 1.66 -4.45 -4.13
C PRO A 188 1.83 -3.11 -4.85
N LEU A 189 2.68 -3.09 -5.89
CA LEU A 189 3.09 -1.85 -6.59
C LEU A 189 2.49 -1.70 -7.99
N VAL A 190 1.59 -2.59 -8.41
CA VAL A 190 0.97 -2.52 -9.75
C VAL A 190 0.01 -1.35 -9.89
N GLY A 191 -0.02 -0.76 -11.08
CA GLY A 191 -0.96 0.28 -11.43
C GLY A 191 -0.70 1.66 -10.80
N LEU A 192 0.46 1.89 -10.17
CA LEU A 192 0.75 3.16 -9.50
C LEU A 192 0.75 4.35 -10.47
N GLY A 193 1.21 4.16 -11.71
CA GLY A 193 1.12 5.18 -12.75
C GLY A 193 -0.32 5.53 -13.13
N LEU A 194 -1.20 4.54 -13.17
CA LEU A 194 -2.63 4.76 -13.43
C LEU A 194 -3.31 5.50 -12.27
N ILE A 195 -2.91 5.19 -11.02
CA ILE A 195 -3.37 5.91 -9.82
C ILE A 195 -2.89 7.37 -9.85
N ALA A 196 -1.64 7.60 -10.26
CA ALA A 196 -1.08 8.95 -10.38
C ALA A 196 -1.85 9.80 -11.41
N ALA A 197 -2.40 9.18 -12.45
CA ALA A 197 -3.15 9.84 -13.52
C ALA A 197 -4.62 10.18 -13.17
N ILE A 198 -5.13 9.76 -12.00
CA ILE A 198 -6.48 10.14 -11.55
C ILE A 198 -6.50 11.64 -11.24
N ASP A 199 -7.50 12.36 -11.73
CA ASP A 199 -7.68 13.78 -11.41
C ASP A 199 -7.84 13.97 -9.88
N PRO A 200 -7.07 14.83 -9.21
CA PRO A 200 -7.24 15.13 -7.80
C PRO A 200 -8.67 15.53 -7.41
N ALA A 201 -9.41 16.19 -8.31
CA ALA A 201 -10.80 16.57 -8.08
C ALA A 201 -11.72 15.36 -7.87
N ASP A 202 -11.47 14.25 -8.60
CA ASP A 202 -12.24 13.01 -8.45
C ASP A 202 -12.06 12.34 -7.07
N LEU A 203 -10.94 12.61 -6.39
CA LEU A 203 -10.60 12.07 -5.06
C LEU A 203 -11.07 12.97 -3.93
N SER A 204 -11.27 14.26 -4.20
CA SER A 204 -11.61 15.29 -3.20
C SER A 204 -13.09 15.70 -3.20
N ASP A 205 -13.95 15.02 -3.95
CA ASP A 205 -15.39 15.30 -3.98
C ASP A 205 -16.00 15.23 -2.57
N PRO A 206 -16.50 16.34 -2.01
CA PRO A 206 -17.05 16.36 -0.65
C PRO A 206 -18.36 15.58 -0.51
N ALA A 207 -19.04 15.25 -1.63
CA ALA A 207 -20.26 14.47 -1.63
C ALA A 207 -20.00 12.96 -1.61
N ALA A 208 -18.77 12.51 -1.91
CA ALA A 208 -18.42 11.10 -1.90
C ALA A 208 -18.25 10.57 -0.47
N PRO A 209 -18.57 9.27 -0.22
CA PRO A 209 -18.34 8.63 1.07
C PRO A 209 -16.88 8.70 1.54
N GLY A 210 -16.66 8.60 2.84
CA GLY A 210 -15.32 8.66 3.42
C GLY A 210 -14.71 10.07 3.41
N SER A 211 -13.43 10.18 3.77
CA SER A 211 -12.70 11.44 3.82
C SER A 211 -11.53 11.46 2.85
N ALA A 212 -11.31 12.58 2.17
CA ALA A 212 -10.08 12.82 1.42
C ALA A 212 -9.01 13.36 2.36
N ARG A 213 -7.90 12.65 2.53
CA ARG A 213 -6.74 13.19 3.24
C ARG A 213 -5.99 14.14 2.31
N MET A 214 -5.90 15.41 2.70
CA MET A 214 -5.09 16.37 1.96
C MET A 214 -3.62 16.22 2.34
N ALA A 215 -2.78 15.91 1.37
CA ALA A 215 -1.34 15.76 1.52
C ALA A 215 -0.62 16.88 0.75
N ARG A 216 0.34 17.53 1.40
CA ARG A 216 1.19 18.51 0.72
C ARG A 216 2.37 17.78 0.09
N PRO A 217 2.61 17.97 -1.23
CA PRO A 217 3.80 17.45 -1.88
C PRO A 217 5.10 17.93 -1.20
N LEU A 218 6.11 17.07 -1.17
CA LEU A 218 7.38 17.34 -0.50
C LEU A 218 8.19 18.45 -1.20
N ASP A 219 7.92 18.74 -2.47
CA ASP A 219 8.49 19.86 -3.22
C ASP A 219 7.90 21.22 -2.84
N GLY A 220 6.93 21.26 -1.91
CA GLY A 220 6.28 22.48 -1.43
C GLY A 220 5.06 22.92 -2.23
N GLY A 221 4.58 22.11 -3.16
CA GLY A 221 3.36 22.34 -3.93
C GLY A 221 2.10 22.54 -3.08
N ALA A 222 0.98 22.86 -3.71
CA ALA A 222 -0.33 22.95 -3.04
C ALA A 222 -0.75 21.58 -2.49
N ALA A 223 -1.48 21.57 -1.37
CA ALA A 223 -2.02 20.33 -0.84
C ALA A 223 -3.07 19.75 -1.80
N GLU A 224 -2.94 18.47 -2.10
CA GLU A 224 -3.83 17.70 -2.96
C GLU A 224 -4.36 16.46 -2.23
N ALA A 225 -5.39 15.82 -2.77
CA ALA A 225 -5.88 14.56 -2.25
C ALA A 225 -4.78 13.49 -2.32
N GLY A 226 -4.37 13.00 -1.15
CA GLY A 226 -3.44 11.90 -1.03
C GLY A 226 -4.03 10.63 -1.61
N ARG A 227 -3.19 9.83 -2.25
CA ARG A 227 -3.60 8.59 -2.93
C ARG A 227 -2.62 7.43 -2.75
N PHE A 228 -1.42 7.72 -2.23
CA PHE A 228 -0.37 6.72 -1.97
C PHE A 228 -0.18 6.51 -0.47
N GLY A 229 0.41 5.36 -0.11
CA GLY A 229 0.52 4.92 1.27
C GLY A 229 -0.77 4.31 1.82
N ARG A 230 -0.68 3.62 2.96
CA ARG A 230 -1.82 2.92 3.58
C ARG A 230 -2.91 3.86 4.09
N ARG A 231 -2.55 5.11 4.38
CA ARG A 231 -3.42 6.15 4.92
C ARG A 231 -3.45 7.41 4.04
N ALA A 232 -3.26 7.26 2.72
CA ALA A 232 -3.27 8.37 1.77
C ALA A 232 -2.35 9.54 2.18
N GLY A 233 -1.17 9.22 2.74
CA GLY A 233 -0.24 10.22 3.28
C GLY A 233 0.62 10.93 2.23
N ALA A 234 0.64 10.45 0.98
CA ALA A 234 1.37 11.07 -0.11
C ALA A 234 0.45 11.38 -1.29
N ALA A 235 0.58 12.57 -1.85
CA ALA A 235 -0.18 13.02 -3.01
C ALA A 235 0.44 12.48 -4.30
N THR A 236 1.77 12.47 -4.40
CA THR A 236 2.52 12.06 -5.59
C THR A 236 3.24 10.72 -5.38
N LEU A 237 3.53 10.04 -6.50
CA LEU A 237 4.34 8.82 -6.47
C LEU A 237 5.78 9.12 -6.03
N HIS A 238 6.34 10.27 -6.43
CA HIS A 238 7.66 10.73 -6.02
C HIS A 238 7.78 10.89 -4.51
N ASP A 239 6.78 11.52 -3.86
CA ASP A 239 6.74 11.64 -2.41
C ASP A 239 6.71 10.28 -1.72
N SER A 240 5.88 9.36 -2.23
CA SER A 240 5.80 8.01 -1.69
C SER A 240 7.12 7.26 -1.77
N ILE A 241 7.87 7.44 -2.87
CA ILE A 241 9.21 6.88 -3.06
C ILE A 241 10.22 7.53 -2.11
N ALA A 242 10.26 8.87 -2.04
CA ALA A 242 11.19 9.60 -1.18
C ALA A 242 10.98 9.26 0.31
N LEU A 243 9.73 9.12 0.74
CA LEU A 243 9.39 8.69 2.10
C LEU A 243 9.87 7.27 2.38
N ALA A 244 9.72 6.32 1.45
CA ALA A 244 10.20 4.95 1.62
C ALA A 244 11.74 4.89 1.62
N LEU A 245 12.42 5.61 0.72
CA LEU A 245 13.87 5.69 0.67
C LEU A 245 14.45 6.19 2.01
N SER A 246 13.87 7.26 2.56
CA SER A 246 14.31 7.83 3.83
C SER A 246 13.93 6.95 5.02
N ALA A 247 12.67 6.52 5.14
CA ALA A 247 12.17 5.82 6.32
C ALA A 247 12.66 4.36 6.38
N ASP A 248 12.68 3.64 5.24
CA ASP A 248 12.97 2.21 5.24
C ASP A 248 14.44 1.88 4.96
N MET A 249 15.18 2.80 4.32
CA MET A 249 16.56 2.59 3.90
C MET A 249 17.54 3.66 4.44
N GLY A 250 17.01 4.74 5.03
CA GLY A 250 17.81 5.85 5.55
C GLY A 250 18.56 6.64 4.49
N LEU A 251 18.10 6.58 3.22
CA LEU A 251 18.75 7.26 2.10
C LEU A 251 18.22 8.68 1.96
N SER A 252 19.11 9.64 1.84
CA SER A 252 18.76 11.03 1.57
C SER A 252 18.41 11.28 0.10
N SER A 253 17.57 12.28 -0.11
CA SER A 253 17.18 12.80 -1.43
C SER A 253 16.83 14.29 -1.31
N PRO A 254 16.70 15.06 -2.41
CA PRO A 254 16.33 16.47 -2.33
C PRO A 254 15.06 16.74 -1.53
N SER A 255 14.08 15.84 -1.59
CA SER A 255 12.81 15.95 -0.84
C SER A 255 12.92 15.45 0.62
N ARG A 256 13.96 14.70 0.96
CA ARG A 256 14.26 14.16 2.29
C ARG A 256 15.77 14.22 2.51
N PRO A 257 16.32 15.39 2.90
CA PRO A 257 17.76 15.65 2.88
C PRO A 257 18.53 15.01 4.04
N GLU A 258 17.85 14.50 5.08
CA GLU A 258 18.53 13.95 6.24
C GLU A 258 19.18 12.58 5.91
N PRO A 259 20.53 12.47 6.02
CA PRO A 259 21.24 11.23 5.66
C PRO A 259 21.20 10.15 6.76
N TRP A 260 20.49 10.38 7.84
CA TRP A 260 20.32 9.45 8.96
C TRP A 260 18.89 8.86 9.04
N GLY A 261 18.05 9.10 8.04
CA GLY A 261 16.67 8.56 7.99
C GLY A 261 15.82 8.97 9.19
N ASP A 262 15.28 7.99 9.91
CA ASP A 262 14.36 8.21 11.05
C ASP A 262 15.09 8.36 12.42
N CYS A 263 16.44 8.41 12.43
CA CYS A 263 17.20 8.52 13.68
C CYS A 263 16.88 9.81 14.45
N THR A 264 16.46 9.65 15.68
CA THR A 264 16.08 10.76 16.57
C THR A 264 17.29 11.47 17.17
N PRO A 265 17.12 12.66 17.76
CA PRO A 265 18.19 13.32 18.52
C PRO A 265 18.74 12.47 19.70
N ALA A 266 17.95 11.56 20.26
CA ALA A 266 18.38 10.64 21.31
C ALA A 266 19.38 9.59 20.80
N GLN A 267 19.35 9.28 19.51
CA GLN A 267 20.22 8.31 18.84
C GLN A 267 21.46 9.01 18.26
N SER A 268 22.24 9.66 19.11
CA SER A 268 23.39 10.49 18.69
C SER A 268 24.43 9.71 17.88
N ALA A 269 24.70 8.44 18.22
CA ALA A 269 25.60 7.58 17.47
C ALA A 269 25.10 7.29 16.04
N CYS A 270 23.80 7.12 15.88
CA CYS A 270 23.17 6.97 14.56
C CYS A 270 23.35 8.24 13.73
N ARG A 271 23.03 9.39 14.29
CA ARG A 271 23.14 10.68 13.59
C ARG A 271 24.55 11.11 13.27
N ALA A 272 25.54 10.57 13.99
CA ALA A 272 26.97 10.81 13.77
C ALA A 272 27.61 9.73 12.87
N ALA A 273 26.87 8.73 12.43
CA ALA A 273 27.41 7.66 11.61
C ALA A 273 27.80 8.18 10.22
N PRO A 274 28.79 7.54 9.54
CA PRO A 274 29.15 7.90 8.18
C PRO A 274 27.95 7.77 7.23
N HIS A 275 27.83 8.74 6.33
CA HIS A 275 26.79 8.79 5.27
C HIS A 275 27.40 9.11 3.91
N GLY A 276 26.63 8.96 2.83
CA GLY A 276 27.11 9.16 1.47
C GLY A 276 27.04 10.61 0.98
N ASP A 277 26.34 11.51 1.71
CA ASP A 277 26.32 12.95 1.43
C ASP A 277 27.69 13.57 1.69
N GLY A 278 28.07 14.57 0.91
CA GLY A 278 29.34 15.26 1.09
C GLY A 278 29.75 16.09 -0.14
N ASP A 279 31.03 16.52 -0.18
CA ASP A 279 31.55 17.42 -1.21
C ASP A 279 31.33 16.97 -2.67
N ALA A 280 31.19 15.66 -2.90
CA ALA A 280 30.98 15.10 -4.24
C ALA A 280 29.53 14.88 -4.61
N ARG A 281 28.62 14.84 -3.63
CA ARG A 281 27.17 14.61 -3.80
C ARG A 281 26.41 15.35 -2.68
N GLU A 282 25.41 16.08 -3.07
CA GLU A 282 24.55 16.79 -2.12
C GLU A 282 23.67 15.80 -1.34
N HIS A 283 23.23 14.72 -2.00
CA HIS A 283 22.40 13.64 -1.41
C HIS A 283 22.84 12.28 -1.95
N GLU A 284 22.53 11.18 -1.22
CA GLU A 284 22.80 9.82 -1.69
C GLU A 284 22.08 9.55 -3.02
N LEU A 285 20.81 9.98 -3.14
CA LEU A 285 20.07 9.93 -4.40
C LEU A 285 19.84 11.34 -4.93
N ALA A 286 20.32 11.60 -6.15
CA ALA A 286 19.89 12.76 -6.91
C ALA A 286 18.42 12.61 -7.34
N GLN A 287 17.72 13.72 -7.61
CA GLN A 287 16.33 13.71 -8.07
C GLN A 287 16.09 12.77 -9.24
N VAL A 288 17.00 12.74 -10.21
CA VAL A 288 16.91 11.85 -11.37
C VAL A 288 16.80 10.37 -10.99
N ALA A 289 17.38 9.93 -9.89
CA ALA A 289 17.25 8.55 -9.44
C ALA A 289 15.83 8.27 -8.91
N VAL A 290 15.23 9.22 -8.20
CA VAL A 290 13.82 9.16 -7.76
C VAL A 290 12.89 9.13 -8.98
N ASP A 291 13.16 9.97 -9.98
CA ASP A 291 12.38 10.04 -11.23
C ASP A 291 12.43 8.71 -12.00
N LEU A 292 13.60 8.08 -12.08
CA LEU A 292 13.78 6.78 -12.74
C LEU A 292 13.02 5.67 -12.02
N ILE A 293 13.08 5.62 -10.67
CA ILE A 293 12.29 4.67 -9.87
C ILE A 293 10.80 4.92 -10.11
N ALA A 294 10.36 6.18 -10.14
CA ALA A 294 8.98 6.53 -10.43
C ALA A 294 8.55 6.09 -11.84
N ALA A 295 9.40 6.27 -12.86
CA ALA A 295 9.16 5.80 -14.22
C ALA A 295 8.99 4.28 -14.28
N HIS A 296 9.85 3.53 -13.57
CA HIS A 296 9.71 2.08 -13.44
C HIS A 296 8.38 1.68 -12.81
N LEU A 297 8.07 2.21 -11.62
CA LEU A 297 6.83 1.86 -10.90
C LEU A 297 5.58 2.30 -11.66
N ALA A 298 5.63 3.43 -12.36
CA ALA A 298 4.52 3.89 -13.20
C ALA A 298 4.27 2.98 -14.41
N SER A 299 5.30 2.28 -14.89
CA SER A 299 5.19 1.36 -16.02
C SER A 299 4.53 0.02 -15.67
N LEU A 300 4.46 -0.36 -14.39
CA LEU A 300 3.89 -1.63 -13.94
C LEU A 300 2.38 -1.65 -14.14
N ALA A 301 1.92 -2.49 -15.08
CA ALA A 301 0.52 -2.61 -15.42
C ALA A 301 -0.22 -3.58 -14.47
N PRO A 302 -1.47 -3.29 -14.10
CA PRO A 302 -2.30 -4.29 -13.44
C PRO A 302 -2.59 -5.46 -14.40
N PRO A 303 -2.65 -6.71 -13.89
CA PRO A 303 -3.03 -7.84 -14.72
C PRO A 303 -4.49 -7.74 -15.16
N ALA A 304 -4.81 -8.34 -16.30
CA ALA A 304 -6.17 -8.44 -16.81
C ALA A 304 -7.02 -9.33 -15.90
N ARG A 305 -8.32 -9.03 -15.83
CA ARG A 305 -9.29 -9.90 -15.14
C ARG A 305 -9.28 -11.30 -15.73
N ARG A 306 -9.42 -12.30 -14.86
CA ARG A 306 -9.52 -13.72 -15.25
C ARG A 306 -10.98 -14.12 -15.42
N ASP A 307 -11.29 -14.78 -16.52
CA ASP A 307 -12.59 -15.39 -16.79
C ASP A 307 -13.81 -14.47 -16.49
N PRO A 308 -13.84 -13.21 -16.95
CA PRO A 308 -14.91 -12.26 -16.59
C PRO A 308 -16.30 -12.70 -17.01
N ASP A 309 -16.40 -13.53 -18.05
CA ASP A 309 -17.67 -14.05 -18.58
C ASP A 309 -18.14 -15.33 -17.88
N ARG A 310 -17.38 -15.88 -16.94
CA ARG A 310 -17.76 -17.07 -16.18
C ARG A 310 -18.99 -16.73 -15.32
N PRO A 311 -20.10 -17.54 -15.35
CA PRO A 311 -21.33 -17.23 -14.63
C PRO A 311 -21.15 -16.96 -13.13
N ALA A 312 -20.26 -17.70 -12.47
CA ALA A 312 -19.94 -17.47 -11.06
C ALA A 312 -19.29 -16.10 -10.83
N VAL A 313 -18.42 -15.63 -11.73
CA VAL A 313 -17.77 -14.31 -11.65
C VAL A 313 -18.79 -13.19 -11.84
N GLN A 314 -19.70 -13.32 -12.82
CA GLN A 314 -20.77 -12.34 -13.05
C GLN A 314 -21.76 -12.30 -11.88
N ARG A 315 -22.13 -13.46 -11.32
CA ARG A 315 -22.95 -13.52 -10.10
C ARG A 315 -22.24 -12.83 -8.92
N GLY A 316 -20.94 -13.09 -8.74
CA GLY A 316 -20.14 -12.48 -7.68
C GLY A 316 -20.02 -10.96 -7.84
N GLU A 317 -19.89 -10.45 -9.07
CA GLU A 317 -19.90 -8.99 -9.34
C GLU A 317 -21.22 -8.36 -8.94
N ALA A 318 -22.36 -8.98 -9.27
CA ALA A 318 -23.68 -8.52 -8.82
C ALA A 318 -23.76 -8.51 -7.28
N LEU A 319 -23.32 -9.58 -6.61
CA LEU A 319 -23.31 -9.67 -5.14
C LEU A 319 -22.39 -8.62 -4.50
N PHE A 320 -21.28 -8.29 -5.13
CA PHE A 320 -20.36 -7.21 -4.68
C PHE A 320 -21.07 -5.85 -4.66
N HIS A 321 -21.86 -5.55 -5.69
CA HIS A 321 -22.67 -4.34 -5.74
C HIS A 321 -23.84 -4.39 -4.73
N ASP A 322 -24.58 -5.48 -4.67
CA ASP A 322 -25.73 -5.64 -3.77
C ASP A 322 -25.33 -5.61 -2.30
N ALA A 323 -24.16 -6.15 -1.96
CA ALA A 323 -23.60 -6.07 -0.61
C ALA A 323 -23.14 -4.65 -0.23
N GLY A 324 -23.00 -3.74 -1.20
CA GLY A 324 -22.55 -2.36 -0.97
C GLY A 324 -21.03 -2.19 -0.92
N CYS A 325 -20.24 -3.19 -1.34
CA CYS A 325 -18.79 -3.11 -1.39
C CYS A 325 -18.31 -1.98 -2.33
N ALA A 326 -19.05 -1.76 -3.42
CA ALA A 326 -18.76 -0.73 -4.43
C ALA A 326 -18.88 0.72 -3.91
N ILE A 327 -19.39 0.95 -2.69
CA ILE A 327 -19.47 2.27 -2.07
C ILE A 327 -18.07 2.83 -1.81
N CYS A 328 -17.16 2.01 -1.26
CA CYS A 328 -15.76 2.35 -1.02
C CYS A 328 -14.87 1.79 -2.15
N HIS A 329 -15.13 0.57 -2.58
CA HIS A 329 -14.43 -0.04 -3.72
C HIS A 329 -15.06 0.40 -5.05
N ARG A 330 -15.02 1.73 -5.30
CA ARG A 330 -15.51 2.36 -6.55
C ARG A 330 -14.91 1.63 -7.75
N PRO A 331 -15.75 1.11 -8.69
CA PRO A 331 -15.24 0.24 -9.74
C PRO A 331 -14.28 0.92 -10.71
N SER A 332 -14.48 2.20 -11.04
CA SER A 332 -13.71 2.83 -12.13
C SER A 332 -13.51 4.34 -11.96
N PHE A 333 -12.48 4.83 -12.64
CA PHE A 333 -12.23 6.24 -12.95
C PHE A 333 -11.98 6.42 -14.43
N THR A 334 -12.17 7.64 -14.92
CA THR A 334 -11.70 8.07 -16.23
C THR A 334 -10.42 8.88 -16.04
N ILE A 335 -9.37 8.51 -16.75
CA ILE A 335 -8.10 9.24 -16.75
C ILE A 335 -7.82 9.84 -18.12
N ALA A 336 -7.11 10.95 -18.18
CA ALA A 336 -6.59 11.52 -19.42
C ALA A 336 -5.30 10.80 -19.82
N THR A 337 -5.19 10.41 -21.08
CA THR A 337 -3.95 9.89 -21.69
C THR A 337 -3.62 10.64 -22.97
N ALA A 338 -2.44 10.43 -23.50
CA ALA A 338 -2.03 11.06 -24.78
C ALA A 338 -2.95 10.66 -25.94
N GLU A 339 -3.52 9.47 -25.90
CA GLU A 339 -4.44 8.93 -26.92
C GLU A 339 -5.91 9.30 -26.67
N GLY A 340 -6.18 10.07 -25.60
CA GLY A 340 -7.53 10.45 -25.17
C GLY A 340 -7.95 9.81 -23.83
N PRO A 341 -9.21 10.02 -23.42
CA PRO A 341 -9.68 9.49 -22.15
C PRO A 341 -9.75 7.96 -22.17
N ARG A 342 -9.32 7.36 -21.06
CA ARG A 342 -9.33 5.92 -20.83
C ARG A 342 -9.99 5.61 -19.49
N VAL A 343 -10.63 4.44 -19.39
CA VAL A 343 -11.17 3.93 -18.11
C VAL A 343 -10.11 3.09 -17.42
N ILE A 344 -9.96 3.28 -16.12
CA ILE A 344 -9.24 2.36 -15.24
C ILE A 344 -10.22 1.75 -14.24
N ARG A 345 -9.96 0.51 -13.80
CA ARG A 345 -10.83 -0.24 -12.88
C ARG A 345 -10.08 -0.69 -11.64
N PRO A 346 -9.73 0.24 -10.72
CA PRO A 346 -9.00 -0.10 -9.50
C PRO A 346 -9.86 -0.77 -8.45
N TYR A 347 -11.19 -0.62 -8.49
CA TYR A 347 -12.09 -1.00 -7.40
C TYR A 347 -11.63 -0.38 -6.08
N SER A 348 -11.48 0.94 -6.07
CA SER A 348 -11.07 1.75 -4.93
C SER A 348 -11.47 3.19 -5.19
N ASP A 349 -11.89 3.91 -4.17
CA ASP A 349 -12.07 5.37 -4.21
C ASP A 349 -10.85 6.14 -3.69
N PHE A 350 -9.82 5.43 -3.18
CA PHE A 350 -8.60 5.96 -2.57
C PHE A 350 -8.83 6.88 -1.36
N ARG A 351 -10.04 6.92 -0.82
CA ARG A 351 -10.42 7.73 0.34
C ARG A 351 -10.22 6.96 1.65
N LEU A 352 -10.20 7.68 2.76
CA LEU A 352 -10.16 7.11 4.10
C LEU A 352 -11.58 6.78 4.55
N HIS A 353 -11.75 5.58 5.11
CA HIS A 353 -12.97 5.12 5.74
C HIS A 353 -12.65 4.57 7.12
N ASP A 354 -13.54 4.81 8.09
CA ASP A 354 -13.45 4.17 9.39
C ASP A 354 -13.79 2.68 9.28
N MET A 355 -12.80 1.84 9.50
CA MET A 355 -12.92 0.39 9.43
C MET A 355 -13.25 -0.24 10.81
N GLY A 356 -13.56 0.58 11.79
CA GLY A 356 -13.94 0.16 13.15
C GLY A 356 -12.77 -0.29 14.01
N GLU A 357 -13.08 -0.57 15.28
CA GLU A 357 -12.10 -0.92 16.31
C GLU A 357 -11.25 -2.15 15.96
N GLY A 358 -11.85 -3.15 15.29
CA GLY A 358 -11.16 -4.39 14.92
C GLY A 358 -9.96 -4.17 13.98
N LEU A 359 -10.00 -3.14 13.13
CA LEU A 359 -8.93 -2.74 12.22
C LEU A 359 -8.23 -1.44 12.64
N ALA A 360 -8.59 -0.86 13.78
CA ALA A 360 -7.92 0.35 14.26
C ALA A 360 -6.42 0.11 14.43
N ASP A 361 -5.65 1.11 13.99
CA ASP A 361 -4.21 1.10 14.14
C ASP A 361 -3.82 1.54 15.55
N PRO A 362 -3.11 0.71 16.29
CA PRO A 362 -2.58 1.13 17.58
C PRO A 362 -1.61 2.32 17.47
N ALA A 363 -0.79 2.40 16.38
CA ALA A 363 0.13 3.50 16.13
C ALA A 363 -0.50 4.54 15.18
N PRO A 364 -1.16 5.58 15.69
CA PRO A 364 -1.88 6.54 14.88
C PRO A 364 -0.94 7.40 14.03
N GLU A 365 -1.49 8.04 12.99
CA GLU A 365 -0.83 9.10 12.24
C GLU A 365 -1.53 10.44 12.55
N ALA A 366 -0.78 11.51 12.67
CA ALA A 366 -1.33 12.84 12.93
C ALA A 366 -2.41 13.21 11.90
N GLY A 367 -3.58 13.65 12.41
CA GLY A 367 -4.71 14.05 11.57
C GLY A 367 -5.51 12.92 10.93
N VAL A 368 -5.26 11.65 11.30
CA VAL A 368 -6.00 10.48 10.81
C VAL A 368 -6.47 9.66 12.00
N ALA A 369 -7.78 9.39 12.09
CA ALA A 369 -8.31 8.57 13.17
C ALA A 369 -7.77 7.12 13.11
N PRO A 370 -7.61 6.44 14.26
CA PRO A 370 -7.05 5.08 14.29
C PRO A 370 -7.76 4.08 13.38
N GLY A 371 -9.07 4.17 13.24
CA GLY A 371 -9.89 3.30 12.37
C GLY A 371 -9.83 3.63 10.89
N GLU A 372 -9.32 4.82 10.51
CA GLU A 372 -9.36 5.28 9.13
C GLU A 372 -8.25 4.67 8.27
N TRP A 373 -8.64 4.02 7.18
CA TRP A 373 -7.74 3.41 6.19
C TRP A 373 -8.13 3.79 4.78
N ARG A 374 -7.11 3.99 3.94
CA ARG A 374 -7.34 4.21 2.51
C ARG A 374 -7.85 2.92 1.87
N THR A 375 -8.95 3.03 1.12
CA THR A 375 -9.44 1.91 0.29
C THR A 375 -8.32 1.42 -0.63
N THR A 376 -7.99 0.14 -0.51
CA THR A 376 -6.92 -0.48 -1.32
C THR A 376 -7.49 -0.88 -2.69
N PRO A 377 -6.76 -0.65 -3.81
CA PRO A 377 -7.12 -1.19 -5.11
C PRO A 377 -7.24 -2.71 -5.07
N LEU A 378 -8.23 -3.27 -5.79
CA LEU A 378 -8.46 -4.71 -5.83
C LEU A 378 -7.93 -5.38 -7.10
N TRP A 379 -7.42 -4.62 -8.08
CA TRP A 379 -6.80 -5.21 -9.26
C TRP A 379 -5.58 -6.07 -8.89
N GLY A 380 -5.43 -7.20 -9.57
CA GLY A 380 -4.39 -8.17 -9.27
C GLY A 380 -4.63 -9.00 -8.01
N LEU A 381 -5.77 -8.83 -7.33
CA LEU A 381 -6.07 -9.50 -6.06
C LEU A 381 -5.94 -11.03 -6.17
N GLY A 382 -6.49 -11.62 -7.23
CA GLY A 382 -6.44 -13.06 -7.46
C GLY A 382 -5.06 -13.62 -7.83
N TYR A 383 -4.07 -12.76 -8.06
CA TYR A 383 -2.68 -13.19 -8.29
C TYR A 383 -1.83 -13.18 -7.01
N THR A 384 -2.37 -12.68 -5.89
CA THR A 384 -1.64 -12.52 -4.62
C THR A 384 -0.94 -13.80 -4.21
N ARG A 385 -1.65 -14.95 -4.22
CA ARG A 385 -1.10 -16.24 -3.83
C ARG A 385 0.01 -16.73 -4.79
N THR A 386 -0.15 -16.48 -6.08
CA THR A 386 0.81 -16.92 -7.10
C THR A 386 2.09 -16.11 -7.06
N VAL A 387 1.99 -14.79 -7.00
CA VAL A 387 3.13 -13.87 -6.84
C VAL A 387 3.82 -14.08 -5.48
N GLY A 388 3.05 -14.33 -4.42
CA GLY A 388 3.56 -14.64 -3.08
C GLY A 388 4.13 -16.05 -2.92
N VAL A 389 4.34 -16.79 -4.01
CA VAL A 389 4.90 -18.16 -3.99
C VAL A 389 4.11 -19.07 -3.04
N GLY A 390 2.80 -19.12 -3.23
CA GLY A 390 1.87 -19.90 -2.41
C GLY A 390 1.45 -19.23 -1.10
N ARG A 391 2.01 -18.06 -0.76
CA ARG A 391 1.63 -17.28 0.41
C ARG A 391 0.54 -16.29 0.05
N GLU A 392 -0.42 -16.14 0.94
CA GLU A 392 -1.56 -15.26 0.78
C GLU A 392 -1.81 -14.52 2.08
N SER A 393 -1.99 -13.21 2.00
CA SER A 393 -2.38 -12.38 3.14
C SER A 393 -2.96 -11.08 2.65
N TYR A 394 -3.90 -10.51 3.41
CA TYR A 394 -4.64 -9.31 3.06
C TYR A 394 -4.69 -8.33 4.23
N LEU A 395 -5.28 -7.16 4.01
CA LEU A 395 -5.35 -6.01 4.89
C LEU A 395 -4.00 -5.29 5.07
N HIS A 396 -3.97 -4.26 5.92
CA HIS A 396 -2.82 -3.37 6.08
C HIS A 396 -1.61 -4.02 6.76
N ASP A 397 -1.83 -5.04 7.55
CA ASP A 397 -0.83 -5.76 8.34
C ASP A 397 -0.68 -7.25 7.95
N GLY A 398 -1.44 -7.69 6.95
CA GLY A 398 -1.38 -9.06 6.46
C GLY A 398 -2.10 -10.08 7.35
N ARG A 399 -2.95 -9.65 8.29
CA ARG A 399 -3.62 -10.57 9.22
C ARG A 399 -4.58 -11.55 8.57
N ALA A 400 -5.30 -11.17 7.53
CA ALA A 400 -6.24 -12.04 6.86
C ALA A 400 -5.53 -13.03 5.93
N ARG A 401 -5.82 -14.31 6.10
CA ARG A 401 -5.20 -15.45 5.38
C ARG A 401 -5.87 -15.74 4.04
N ASP A 402 -7.12 -15.26 3.88
CA ASP A 402 -7.92 -15.37 2.68
C ASP A 402 -8.87 -14.17 2.53
N LEU A 403 -9.59 -14.13 1.41
CA LEU A 403 -10.51 -13.03 1.09
C LEU A 403 -11.71 -12.98 2.02
N LEU A 404 -12.23 -14.12 2.47
CA LEU A 404 -13.36 -14.17 3.39
C LEU A 404 -12.96 -13.61 4.76
N GLU A 405 -11.80 -14.02 5.29
CA GLU A 405 -11.27 -13.46 6.53
C GLU A 405 -11.05 -11.94 6.39
N ALA A 406 -10.54 -11.47 5.24
CA ALA A 406 -10.40 -10.04 4.97
C ALA A 406 -11.75 -9.30 5.03
N ILE A 407 -12.79 -9.84 4.40
CA ILE A 407 -14.13 -9.24 4.41
C ILE A 407 -14.69 -9.21 5.84
N LEU A 408 -14.53 -10.26 6.62
CA LEU A 408 -15.07 -10.37 7.96
C LEU A 408 -14.41 -9.42 8.97
N TRP A 409 -13.20 -8.95 8.68
CA TRP A 409 -12.54 -7.89 9.46
C TRP A 409 -13.10 -6.48 9.19
N HIS A 410 -13.84 -6.26 8.11
CA HIS A 410 -14.43 -4.96 7.79
C HIS A 410 -15.45 -4.55 8.86
N GLY A 411 -15.22 -3.40 9.51
CA GLY A 411 -16.08 -2.82 10.53
C GLY A 411 -16.48 -1.38 10.19
N GLY A 412 -16.88 -0.60 11.19
CA GLY A 412 -17.20 0.83 11.02
C GLY A 412 -18.12 1.08 9.82
N ASP A 413 -17.69 1.92 8.88
CA ASP A 413 -18.43 2.27 7.65
C ASP A 413 -18.75 1.04 6.78
N ALA A 414 -17.90 0.02 6.82
CA ALA A 414 -18.07 -1.22 6.04
C ALA A 414 -18.86 -2.32 6.76
N ALA A 415 -19.29 -2.11 8.02
CA ALA A 415 -19.96 -3.13 8.84
C ALA A 415 -21.24 -3.68 8.16
N SER A 416 -22.00 -2.84 7.47
CA SER A 416 -23.20 -3.25 6.76
C SER A 416 -22.89 -4.23 5.63
N ALA A 417 -21.86 -3.94 4.82
CA ALA A 417 -21.40 -4.81 3.74
C ALA A 417 -20.90 -6.16 4.26
N ARG A 418 -20.04 -6.14 5.29
CA ARG A 418 -19.58 -7.35 6.01
C ARG A 418 -20.75 -8.21 6.48
N ASN A 419 -21.74 -7.61 7.12
CA ASN A 419 -22.88 -8.35 7.69
C ASN A 419 -23.73 -9.01 6.60
N ARG A 420 -23.90 -8.34 5.43
CA ARG A 420 -24.58 -8.93 4.28
C ARG A 420 -23.81 -10.14 3.75
N VAL A 421 -22.49 -10.07 3.64
CA VAL A 421 -21.65 -11.22 3.20
C VAL A 421 -21.72 -12.36 4.22
N ALA A 422 -21.66 -12.07 5.52
CA ALA A 422 -21.79 -13.06 6.57
C ALA A 422 -23.16 -13.74 6.58
N GLY A 423 -24.20 -13.05 6.06
CA GLY A 423 -25.56 -13.55 5.89
C GLY A 423 -25.82 -14.33 4.59
N MET A 424 -24.92 -14.33 3.62
CA MET A 424 -25.04 -15.08 2.37
C MET A 424 -24.99 -16.59 2.60
N ASP A 425 -25.61 -17.35 1.73
CA ASP A 425 -25.37 -18.80 1.67
C ASP A 425 -23.98 -19.12 1.10
N ALA A 426 -23.55 -20.36 1.19
CA ALA A 426 -22.22 -20.81 0.77
C ALA A 426 -21.97 -20.60 -0.73
N ALA A 427 -22.99 -20.74 -1.57
CA ALA A 427 -22.88 -20.61 -3.02
C ALA A 427 -22.67 -19.13 -3.43
N ASP A 428 -23.41 -18.23 -2.82
CA ASP A 428 -23.29 -16.79 -3.06
C ASP A 428 -21.95 -16.26 -2.51
N ARG A 429 -21.49 -16.70 -1.33
CA ARG A 429 -20.14 -16.38 -0.86
C ARG A 429 -19.06 -16.87 -1.81
N ALA A 430 -19.18 -18.11 -2.31
CA ALA A 430 -18.21 -18.66 -3.27
C ALA A 430 -18.19 -17.86 -4.59
N ALA A 431 -19.36 -17.40 -5.07
CA ALA A 431 -19.45 -16.56 -6.25
C ALA A 431 -18.79 -15.18 -6.02
N LEU A 432 -19.03 -14.55 -4.87
CA LEU A 432 -18.38 -13.29 -4.50
C LEU A 432 -16.84 -13.45 -4.45
N ILE A 433 -16.35 -14.51 -3.85
CA ILE A 433 -14.89 -14.80 -3.82
C ILE A 433 -14.36 -15.04 -5.24
N ALA A 434 -15.07 -15.79 -6.08
CA ALA A 434 -14.67 -16.01 -7.47
C ALA A 434 -14.59 -14.70 -8.28
N PHE A 435 -15.46 -13.72 -8.00
CA PHE A 435 -15.35 -12.38 -8.57
C PHE A 435 -14.09 -11.65 -8.08
N LEU A 436 -13.84 -11.61 -6.78
CA LEU A 436 -12.67 -10.96 -6.21
C LEU A 436 -11.36 -11.60 -6.71
N GLU A 437 -11.33 -12.92 -6.83
CA GLU A 437 -10.20 -13.65 -7.42
C GLU A 437 -10.03 -13.40 -8.93
N SER A 438 -11.09 -12.96 -9.62
CA SER A 438 -11.00 -12.60 -11.04
C SER A 438 -10.28 -11.27 -11.28
N LEU A 439 -10.26 -10.40 -10.28
CA LEU A 439 -9.64 -9.08 -10.38
C LEU A 439 -8.11 -9.18 -10.36
#